data_9a1648fb15a4e530ac5a012336a52850
#
_entry.id   9a1648fb15a4e530ac5a012336a52850
#
_cell.length_a   1.000
_cell.length_b   1.000
_cell.length_c   1.000
_cell.angle_alpha   90.00
_cell.angle_beta   90.00
_cell.angle_gamma   90.00
#
_symmetry.space_group_name_H-M   'P 1'
#
loop_
_entity.id
_entity.type
_entity.pdbx_description
1 polymer ?
#
loop_
_entity_poly.entity_id
_entity_poly.type
_entity_poly.pdbx_seq_one_letter_code
_entity_poly.pdbx_strand_id
1 'polypeptide(L)'
;MMACALTGIVKAQSVKPAIPRDANLEARIEKTLEGMTLDEKIGQMLEINIDVVGSHKPDKKGNMVFQLDMAKLDTIISKYKVGSFLNAPTKGLTVAEWQKVIPTIQKLSMKYLKIPTIYGLDNNHGSTYVLGGTLFPQPINLGASFNVDLARQMAIITAYELRAADCPWVYNPTIDLGRDPRWPRIWESFGEDAIVNSKMVEQEVLGYQGNDNNHLGKYNVATSVKHYFAYGAPFSGKDRTPAYLSPLMLREKFFEPFKHAIQAGALTVMVNSASVNGVPVHASYEYLTQWLKKDLNWDGMIVTDWADIVNLYTREHVAKDKKDAIRIAINAGVDMSMDPYNVDFCPLLKQLVEEGKVSQERIDDAVRRVLRVKYRLGLFDEPNTGGKDYSDFGCKQYAEKSLRAAEESEVLLKNNGILPLSVGKKILVTGPNANLMRC
;
A
#
# COMPACT_ATOMS: atom_id res chain seq x y z
N MET A 1 -41.38 47.30 8.38
CA MET A 1 -40.61 46.51 7.42
C MET A 1 -40.12 45.23 8.10
N MET A 2 -40.75 44.13 7.75
CA MET A 2 -40.44 42.80 8.32
C MET A 2 -39.43 42.14 7.37
N ALA A 3 -38.18 41.94 7.81
CA ALA A 3 -37.17 41.24 7.03
C ALA A 3 -37.36 39.74 7.22
N CYS A 4 -37.86 39.04 6.20
CA CYS A 4 -37.83 37.58 6.14
C CYS A 4 -36.40 37.10 5.89
N ALA A 5 -35.76 36.56 6.91
CA ALA A 5 -34.51 35.82 6.76
C ALA A 5 -34.83 34.43 6.17
N LEU A 6 -34.61 34.25 4.88
CA LEU A 6 -34.59 32.94 4.24
C LEU A 6 -33.32 32.23 4.64
N THR A 7 -33.35 31.40 5.70
CA THR A 7 -32.32 30.42 5.99
C THR A 7 -32.50 29.24 5.04
N GLY A 8 -31.90 29.34 3.86
CA GLY A 8 -31.73 28.22 2.96
C GLY A 8 -30.75 27.21 3.58
N ILE A 9 -31.26 26.09 4.10
CA ILE A 9 -30.42 24.95 4.44
C ILE A 9 -29.89 24.40 3.12
N VAL A 10 -28.67 24.78 2.75
CA VAL A 10 -27.94 24.10 1.69
C VAL A 10 -27.62 22.70 2.23
N LYS A 11 -28.45 21.71 1.85
CA LYS A 11 -28.08 20.29 2.04
C LYS A 11 -26.81 20.09 1.23
N ALA A 12 -25.69 19.90 1.91
CA ALA A 12 -24.47 19.43 1.26
C ALA A 12 -24.83 18.16 0.48
N GLN A 13 -24.62 18.19 -0.84
CA GLN A 13 -24.79 17.00 -1.66
C GLN A 13 -23.83 15.93 -1.10
N SER A 14 -24.37 14.78 -0.68
CA SER A 14 -23.54 13.66 -0.24
C SER A 14 -22.66 13.22 -1.42
N VAL A 15 -21.36 13.23 -1.22
CA VAL A 15 -20.39 12.71 -2.21
C VAL A 15 -20.74 11.25 -2.46
N LYS A 16 -20.93 10.88 -3.73
CA LYS A 16 -21.15 9.48 -4.09
C LYS A 16 -19.87 8.68 -3.81
N PRO A 17 -19.98 7.46 -3.25
CA PRO A 17 -18.82 6.59 -3.07
C PRO A 17 -18.20 6.27 -4.44
N ALA A 18 -16.87 6.21 -4.51
CA ALA A 18 -16.15 5.86 -5.73
C ALA A 18 -16.46 4.42 -6.18
N ILE A 19 -16.62 3.51 -5.22
CA ILE A 19 -17.03 2.12 -5.46
C ILE A 19 -18.48 2.00 -5.02
N PRO A 20 -19.42 1.68 -5.93
CA PRO A 20 -20.80 1.43 -5.56
C PRO A 20 -20.92 0.31 -4.54
N ARG A 21 -21.81 0.48 -3.57
CA ARG A 21 -22.02 -0.53 -2.52
C ARG A 21 -22.69 -1.77 -3.11
N ASP A 22 -22.07 -2.93 -2.94
CA ASP A 22 -22.63 -4.24 -3.27
C ASP A 22 -23.29 -4.84 -2.03
N ALA A 23 -24.63 -4.98 -2.05
CA ALA A 23 -25.39 -5.46 -0.91
C ALA A 23 -25.08 -6.93 -0.55
N ASN A 24 -24.76 -7.77 -1.53
CA ASN A 24 -24.43 -9.18 -1.29
C ASN A 24 -23.04 -9.30 -0.65
N LEU A 25 -22.08 -8.53 -1.14
CA LEU A 25 -20.73 -8.44 -0.57
C LEU A 25 -20.80 -7.96 0.89
N GLU A 26 -21.53 -6.89 1.16
CA GLU A 26 -21.68 -6.35 2.51
C GLU A 26 -22.37 -7.36 3.46
N ALA A 27 -23.39 -8.07 3.00
CA ALA A 27 -24.02 -9.12 3.82
C ALA A 27 -23.05 -10.27 4.18
N ARG A 28 -22.15 -10.67 3.26
CA ARG A 28 -21.10 -11.67 3.54
C ARG A 28 -20.11 -11.15 4.57
N ILE A 29 -19.72 -9.86 4.48
CA ILE A 29 -18.80 -9.20 5.42
C ILE A 29 -19.41 -9.16 6.82
N GLU A 30 -20.65 -8.68 6.96
CA GLU A 30 -21.32 -8.60 8.25
C GLU A 30 -21.48 -9.98 8.90
N LYS A 31 -21.90 -10.98 8.13
CA LYS A 31 -22.01 -12.37 8.63
C LYS A 31 -20.66 -12.90 9.15
N THR A 32 -19.55 -12.58 8.48
CA THR A 32 -18.22 -12.99 8.94
C THR A 32 -17.85 -12.24 10.22
N LEU A 33 -18.06 -10.92 10.25
CA LEU A 33 -17.74 -10.06 11.38
C LEU A 33 -18.51 -10.45 12.66
N GLU A 34 -19.79 -10.77 12.53
CA GLU A 34 -20.64 -11.23 13.64
C GLU A 34 -20.14 -12.54 14.24
N GLY A 35 -19.55 -13.42 13.44
CA GLY A 35 -18.99 -14.70 13.90
C GLY A 35 -17.62 -14.60 14.57
N MET A 36 -16.97 -13.43 14.55
CA MET A 36 -15.61 -13.24 15.06
C MET A 36 -15.58 -12.87 16.54
N THR A 37 -14.67 -13.51 17.28
CA THR A 37 -14.29 -13.07 18.65
C THR A 37 -13.50 -11.77 18.61
N LEU A 38 -13.39 -11.07 19.75
CA LEU A 38 -12.59 -9.85 19.86
C LEU A 38 -11.11 -10.11 19.49
N ASP A 39 -10.53 -11.23 19.91
CA ASP A 39 -9.15 -11.59 19.59
C ASP A 39 -8.96 -11.82 18.09
N GLU A 40 -9.90 -12.44 17.40
CA GLU A 40 -9.88 -12.58 15.94
C GLU A 40 -10.00 -11.24 15.23
N LYS A 41 -10.90 -10.38 15.68
CA LYS A 41 -11.04 -9.01 15.15
C LYS A 41 -9.74 -8.23 15.27
N ILE A 42 -9.14 -8.21 16.45
CA ILE A 42 -7.88 -7.50 16.70
C ILE A 42 -6.72 -8.08 15.88
N GLY A 43 -6.64 -9.40 15.76
CA GLY A 43 -5.61 -10.04 14.94
C GLY A 43 -5.69 -9.68 13.46
N GLN A 44 -6.90 -9.43 12.92
CA GLN A 44 -7.07 -8.95 11.55
C GLN A 44 -6.58 -7.51 11.34
N MET A 45 -6.43 -6.75 12.42
CA MET A 45 -5.91 -5.38 12.40
C MET A 45 -4.39 -5.30 12.53
N LEU A 46 -3.69 -6.44 12.53
CA LEU A 46 -2.22 -6.51 12.65
C LEU A 46 -1.60 -7.10 11.39
N GLU A 47 -0.56 -6.43 10.92
CA GLU A 47 0.33 -6.85 9.85
C GLU A 47 1.77 -6.98 10.36
N ILE A 48 2.43 -8.12 10.08
CA ILE A 48 3.79 -8.42 10.52
C ILE A 48 4.70 -8.79 9.36
N ASN A 49 6.01 -8.53 9.54
CA ASN A 49 7.03 -8.91 8.58
C ASN A 49 7.20 -10.44 8.53
N ILE A 50 7.37 -10.97 7.33
CA ILE A 50 7.59 -12.41 7.09
C ILE A 50 8.79 -12.97 7.88
N ASP A 51 9.80 -12.14 8.17
CA ASP A 51 10.98 -12.55 8.93
C ASP A 51 10.66 -13.00 10.37
N VAL A 52 9.51 -12.55 10.93
CA VAL A 52 9.06 -13.01 12.26
C VAL A 52 8.78 -14.51 12.28
N VAL A 53 8.26 -15.03 11.18
CA VAL A 53 7.87 -16.43 11.02
C VAL A 53 8.80 -17.20 10.10
N GLY A 54 9.96 -16.63 9.77
CA GLY A 54 10.92 -17.23 8.87
C GLY A 54 12.30 -17.45 9.50
N SER A 55 13.10 -18.20 8.79
CA SER A 55 14.51 -18.41 9.08
C SER A 55 15.29 -18.68 7.79
N HIS A 56 16.57 -18.36 7.79
CA HIS A 56 17.48 -18.73 6.71
C HIS A 56 18.28 -19.96 7.10
N LYS A 57 18.21 -21.01 6.29
CA LYS A 57 18.95 -22.27 6.48
C LYS A 57 19.73 -22.61 5.22
N PRO A 58 20.91 -23.25 5.34
CA PRO A 58 21.65 -23.69 4.17
C PRO A 58 20.89 -24.81 3.44
N ASP A 59 20.82 -24.72 2.12
CA ASP A 59 20.39 -25.81 1.26
C ASP A 59 21.50 -26.88 1.11
N LYS A 60 21.26 -27.93 0.32
CA LYS A 60 22.24 -29.00 0.09
C LYS A 60 23.52 -28.52 -0.61
N LYS A 61 23.52 -27.31 -1.19
CA LYS A 61 24.68 -26.68 -1.85
C LYS A 61 25.35 -25.62 -0.97
N GLY A 62 24.84 -25.40 0.27
CA GLY A 62 25.33 -24.39 1.19
C GLY A 62 24.76 -22.98 0.98
N ASN A 63 23.83 -22.76 0.04
CA ASN A 63 23.19 -21.47 -0.14
C ASN A 63 22.16 -21.23 0.96
N MET A 64 22.16 -20.04 1.55
CA MET A 64 21.14 -19.66 2.52
C MET A 64 19.80 -19.45 1.80
N VAL A 65 18.80 -20.25 2.15
CA VAL A 65 17.44 -20.18 1.61
C VAL A 65 16.46 -19.89 2.72
N PHE A 66 15.46 -19.08 2.40
CA PHE A 66 14.38 -18.77 3.31
C PHE A 66 13.48 -20.00 3.52
N GLN A 67 13.10 -20.24 4.77
CA GLN A 67 12.14 -21.28 5.14
C GLN A 67 11.22 -20.75 6.24
N LEU A 68 9.94 -21.09 6.15
CA LEU A 68 9.00 -20.81 7.23
C LEU A 68 9.35 -21.63 8.48
N ASP A 69 9.36 -20.96 9.62
CA ASP A 69 9.38 -21.58 10.94
C ASP A 69 7.93 -21.93 11.32
N MET A 70 7.58 -23.19 11.13
CA MET A 70 6.20 -23.65 11.30
C MET A 70 5.69 -23.49 12.73
N ALA A 71 6.55 -23.57 13.76
CA ALA A 71 6.15 -23.40 15.15
C ALA A 71 5.81 -21.92 15.45
N LYS A 72 6.65 -20.99 14.96
CA LYS A 72 6.37 -19.57 15.06
C LYS A 72 5.11 -19.18 14.27
N LEU A 73 5.00 -19.63 13.02
CA LEU A 73 3.85 -19.36 12.17
C LEU A 73 2.55 -19.89 12.80
N ASP A 74 2.57 -21.11 13.34
CA ASP A 74 1.42 -21.67 14.05
C ASP A 74 1.02 -20.78 15.23
N THR A 75 1.98 -20.36 16.06
CA THR A 75 1.73 -19.45 17.19
C THR A 75 1.14 -18.11 16.74
N ILE A 76 1.71 -17.49 15.71
CA ILE A 76 1.26 -16.19 15.19
C ILE A 76 -0.18 -16.28 14.70
N ILE A 77 -0.55 -17.33 14.00
CA ILE A 77 -1.91 -17.48 13.46
C ILE A 77 -2.89 -18.03 14.51
N SER A 78 -2.51 -19.08 15.25
CA SER A 78 -3.45 -19.73 16.18
C SER A 78 -3.70 -18.92 17.44
N LYS A 79 -2.67 -18.25 18.00
CA LYS A 79 -2.77 -17.48 19.24
C LYS A 79 -3.11 -16.01 18.98
N TYR A 80 -2.33 -15.32 18.10
CA TYR A 80 -2.49 -13.88 17.86
C TYR A 80 -3.45 -13.54 16.73
N LYS A 81 -3.93 -14.54 15.98
CA LYS A 81 -4.94 -14.38 14.93
C LYS A 81 -4.54 -13.41 13.80
N VAL A 82 -3.22 -13.24 13.57
CA VAL A 82 -2.68 -12.25 12.62
C VAL A 82 -3.26 -12.47 11.23
N GLY A 83 -3.80 -11.38 10.68
CA GLY A 83 -4.53 -11.39 9.41
C GLY A 83 -3.76 -10.90 8.20
N SER A 84 -2.53 -10.37 8.39
CA SER A 84 -1.72 -9.82 7.32
C SER A 84 -0.23 -10.07 7.52
N PHE A 85 0.47 -10.27 6.38
CA PHE A 85 1.93 -10.40 6.31
C PHE A 85 2.49 -9.51 5.22
N LEU A 86 3.73 -9.06 5.38
CA LEU A 86 4.39 -8.20 4.40
C LEU A 86 5.85 -8.56 4.17
N ASN A 87 6.40 -7.93 3.14
CA ASN A 87 7.80 -8.00 2.71
C ASN A 87 8.25 -9.32 2.08
N ALA A 88 9.44 -9.24 1.50
CA ALA A 88 10.24 -10.39 1.10
C ALA A 88 11.34 -10.65 2.14
N PRO A 89 11.73 -11.91 2.34
CA PRO A 89 12.95 -12.20 3.12
C PRO A 89 14.14 -11.57 2.39
N THR A 90 15.21 -11.27 3.07
CA THR A 90 16.45 -10.57 2.65
C THR A 90 16.69 -10.36 1.15
N LYS A 91 16.09 -11.16 0.29
CA LYS A 91 16.07 -11.04 -1.18
C LYS A 91 14.71 -11.48 -1.72
N GLY A 92 14.37 -11.02 -2.93
CA GLY A 92 13.20 -11.52 -3.65
C GLY A 92 13.22 -13.05 -3.79
N LEU A 93 12.04 -13.63 -3.90
CA LEU A 93 11.85 -15.06 -4.14
C LEU A 93 11.35 -15.30 -5.57
N THR A 94 11.64 -16.47 -6.11
CA THR A 94 11.02 -16.93 -7.35
C THR A 94 9.53 -17.20 -7.15
N VAL A 95 8.74 -17.20 -8.24
CA VAL A 95 7.32 -17.59 -8.19
C VAL A 95 7.12 -18.92 -7.46
N ALA A 96 7.96 -19.93 -7.77
CA ALA A 96 7.85 -21.26 -7.16
C ALA A 96 8.15 -21.27 -5.64
N GLU A 97 8.99 -20.36 -5.15
CA GLU A 97 9.26 -20.17 -3.72
C GLU A 97 8.11 -19.44 -3.04
N TRP A 98 7.60 -18.35 -3.64
CA TRP A 98 6.42 -17.64 -3.15
C TRP A 98 5.20 -18.54 -3.01
N GLN A 99 4.96 -19.40 -3.99
CA GLN A 99 3.87 -20.38 -3.98
C GLN A 99 4.01 -21.48 -2.92
N LYS A 100 5.15 -21.59 -2.27
CA LYS A 100 5.30 -22.41 -1.05
C LYS A 100 5.03 -21.60 0.21
N VAL A 101 5.43 -20.34 0.23
CA VAL A 101 5.31 -19.46 1.40
C VAL A 101 3.86 -19.04 1.62
N ILE A 102 3.26 -18.32 0.67
CA ILE A 102 1.93 -17.74 0.85
C ILE A 102 0.83 -18.81 1.02
N PRO A 103 0.76 -19.87 0.19
CA PRO A 103 -0.23 -20.93 0.40
C PRO A 103 -0.09 -21.68 1.74
N THR A 104 1.13 -21.80 2.28
CA THR A 104 1.34 -22.41 3.60
C THR A 104 0.74 -21.53 4.71
N ILE A 105 0.92 -20.21 4.63
CA ILE A 105 0.31 -19.23 5.54
C ILE A 105 -1.22 -19.31 5.43
N GLN A 106 -1.74 -19.26 4.20
CA GLN A 106 -3.18 -19.35 3.94
C GLN A 106 -3.80 -20.64 4.50
N LYS A 107 -3.13 -21.78 4.30
CA LYS A 107 -3.62 -23.07 4.82
C LYS A 107 -3.80 -23.05 6.34
N LEU A 108 -2.86 -22.44 7.08
CA LEU A 108 -2.98 -22.34 8.54
C LEU A 108 -4.05 -21.31 8.94
N SER A 109 -4.14 -20.18 8.28
CA SER A 109 -5.18 -19.19 8.53
C SER A 109 -6.57 -19.78 8.32
N MET A 110 -6.79 -20.46 7.20
CA MET A 110 -8.08 -21.11 6.91
C MET A 110 -8.38 -22.27 7.88
N LYS A 111 -7.35 -22.97 8.35
CA LYS A 111 -7.52 -24.02 9.38
C LYS A 111 -8.02 -23.45 10.71
N TYR A 112 -7.41 -22.38 11.19
CA TYR A 112 -7.68 -21.86 12.53
C TYR A 112 -8.77 -20.78 12.57
N LEU A 113 -8.84 -19.91 11.55
CA LEU A 113 -9.67 -18.71 11.59
C LEU A 113 -10.84 -18.78 10.61
N LYS A 114 -10.77 -19.62 9.57
CA LYS A 114 -11.68 -19.58 8.40
C LYS A 114 -11.67 -18.21 7.68
N ILE A 115 -10.66 -17.40 7.94
CA ILE A 115 -10.45 -16.08 7.34
C ILE A 115 -9.09 -16.13 6.64
N PRO A 116 -9.00 -15.81 5.34
CA PRO A 116 -7.73 -15.79 4.62
C PRO A 116 -6.84 -14.64 5.13
N THR A 117 -5.52 -14.83 5.10
CA THR A 117 -4.57 -13.72 5.26
C THR A 117 -4.51 -12.88 3.99
N ILE A 118 -4.10 -11.61 4.14
CA ILE A 118 -3.66 -10.79 3.01
C ILE A 118 -2.15 -10.64 3.06
N TYR A 119 -1.48 -10.69 1.90
CA TYR A 119 -0.03 -10.54 1.80
C TYR A 119 0.31 -9.35 0.95
N GLY A 120 1.15 -8.43 1.47
CA GLY A 120 1.52 -7.18 0.82
C GLY A 120 3.01 -7.10 0.46
N LEU A 121 3.32 -6.51 -0.69
CA LEU A 121 4.69 -6.26 -1.16
C LEU A 121 4.86 -4.83 -1.68
N ASP A 122 6.06 -4.26 -1.46
CA ASP A 122 6.52 -3.03 -2.10
C ASP A 122 7.03 -3.32 -3.51
N ASN A 123 6.32 -2.84 -4.53
CA ASN A 123 6.70 -3.03 -5.93
C ASN A 123 6.55 -1.69 -6.68
N ASN A 124 7.39 -0.71 -6.30
CA ASN A 124 7.26 0.68 -6.76
C ASN A 124 7.47 0.88 -8.26
N HIS A 125 8.18 -0.04 -8.92
CA HIS A 125 8.49 0.06 -10.35
C HIS A 125 8.56 -1.31 -11.05
N GLY A 126 7.52 -2.10 -10.90
CA GLY A 126 7.44 -3.46 -11.42
C GLY A 126 7.57 -4.51 -10.31
N SER A 127 7.81 -5.76 -10.68
CA SER A 127 7.78 -6.91 -9.76
C SER A 127 9.10 -7.10 -9.00
N THR A 128 9.53 -6.09 -8.25
CA THR A 128 10.86 -6.00 -7.62
C THR A 128 11.18 -7.14 -6.64
N TYR A 129 10.16 -7.73 -6.00
CA TYR A 129 10.34 -8.82 -5.04
C TYR A 129 9.98 -10.21 -5.56
N VAL A 130 9.66 -10.31 -6.86
CA VAL A 130 9.43 -11.60 -7.52
C VAL A 130 10.52 -11.83 -8.57
N LEU A 131 11.48 -12.71 -8.26
CA LEU A 131 12.63 -12.95 -9.14
C LEU A 131 12.21 -13.46 -10.52
N GLY A 132 12.73 -12.82 -11.55
CA GLY A 132 12.37 -13.06 -12.94
C GLY A 132 11.20 -12.21 -13.45
N GLY A 133 10.57 -11.42 -12.59
CA GLY A 133 9.54 -10.47 -12.98
C GLY A 133 10.10 -9.25 -13.72
N THR A 134 9.21 -8.47 -14.32
CA THR A 134 9.53 -7.30 -15.14
C THR A 134 9.77 -6.08 -14.27
N LEU A 135 10.90 -5.40 -14.48
CA LEU A 135 11.20 -4.11 -13.87
C LEU A 135 10.89 -2.98 -14.85
N PHE A 136 10.46 -1.85 -14.32
CA PHE A 136 10.16 -0.64 -15.07
C PHE A 136 11.04 0.53 -14.58
N PRO A 137 11.12 1.65 -15.31
CA PRO A 137 11.71 2.87 -14.79
C PRO A 137 11.06 3.30 -13.48
N GLN A 138 11.80 4.03 -12.66
CA GLN A 138 11.27 4.58 -11.42
C GLN A 138 10.10 5.56 -11.70
N PRO A 139 9.17 5.78 -10.76
CA PRO A 139 8.04 6.67 -10.96
C PRO A 139 8.39 8.07 -11.46
N ILE A 140 9.52 8.64 -11.01
CA ILE A 140 9.99 9.96 -11.51
C ILE A 140 10.24 9.95 -13.02
N ASN A 141 10.77 8.85 -13.56
CA ASN A 141 10.98 8.67 -14.99
C ASN A 141 9.65 8.51 -15.72
N LEU A 142 8.73 7.69 -15.21
CA LEU A 142 7.39 7.56 -15.78
C LEU A 142 6.67 8.92 -15.80
N GLY A 143 6.79 9.71 -14.74
CA GLY A 143 6.28 11.08 -14.69
C GLY A 143 6.86 11.98 -15.77
N ALA A 144 8.17 11.87 -16.04
CA ALA A 144 8.85 12.65 -17.06
C ALA A 144 8.40 12.32 -18.50
N SER A 145 7.85 11.13 -18.74
CA SER A 145 7.29 10.76 -20.05
C SER A 145 5.97 11.48 -20.36
N PHE A 146 5.25 11.98 -19.36
CA PHE A 146 3.85 12.48 -19.47
C PHE A 146 2.87 11.49 -20.11
N ASN A 147 3.25 10.21 -20.21
CA ASN A 147 2.47 9.17 -20.86
C ASN A 147 1.80 8.27 -19.79
N VAL A 148 0.55 8.58 -19.49
CA VAL A 148 -0.25 7.86 -18.48
C VAL A 148 -0.52 6.38 -18.86
N ASP A 149 -0.48 6.05 -20.15
CA ASP A 149 -0.68 4.66 -20.61
C ASP A 149 0.49 3.76 -20.20
N LEU A 150 1.71 4.31 -20.09
CA LEU A 150 2.88 3.57 -19.60
C LEU A 150 2.72 3.20 -18.12
N ALA A 151 2.22 4.14 -17.30
CA ALA A 151 1.92 3.88 -15.89
C ALA A 151 0.85 2.77 -15.76
N ARG A 152 -0.21 2.82 -16.56
CA ARG A 152 -1.24 1.77 -16.59
C ARG A 152 -0.69 0.42 -17.03
N GLN A 153 0.14 0.37 -18.06
CA GLN A 153 0.76 -0.87 -18.55
C GLN A 153 1.71 -1.48 -17.52
N MET A 154 2.53 -0.67 -16.85
CA MET A 154 3.37 -1.11 -15.73
C MET A 154 2.51 -1.77 -14.65
N ALA A 155 1.44 -1.10 -14.22
CA ALA A 155 0.56 -1.60 -13.17
C ALA A 155 -0.12 -2.92 -13.54
N ILE A 156 -0.62 -3.07 -14.80
CA ILE A 156 -1.22 -4.32 -15.28
C ILE A 156 -0.21 -5.47 -15.24
N ILE A 157 1.01 -5.25 -15.73
CA ILE A 157 2.05 -6.28 -15.76
C ILE A 157 2.47 -6.66 -14.35
N THR A 158 2.70 -5.67 -13.49
CA THR A 158 3.07 -5.88 -12.08
C THR A 158 1.99 -6.65 -11.34
N ALA A 159 0.70 -6.31 -11.53
CA ALA A 159 -0.42 -7.03 -10.92
C ALA A 159 -0.45 -8.51 -11.34
N TYR A 160 -0.31 -8.76 -12.63
CA TYR A 160 -0.25 -10.13 -13.18
C TYR A 160 0.89 -10.94 -12.56
N GLU A 161 2.08 -10.36 -12.50
CA GLU A 161 3.28 -11.03 -11.97
C GLU A 161 3.22 -11.24 -10.44
N LEU A 162 2.63 -10.30 -9.70
CA LEU A 162 2.37 -10.46 -8.27
C LEU A 162 1.36 -11.58 -7.99
N ARG A 163 0.29 -11.66 -8.77
CA ARG A 163 -0.69 -12.75 -8.63
C ARG A 163 -0.11 -14.11 -9.00
N ALA A 164 0.83 -14.17 -9.93
CA ALA A 164 1.60 -15.39 -10.20
C ALA A 164 2.36 -15.90 -8.95
N ALA A 165 2.77 -14.98 -8.08
CA ALA A 165 3.43 -15.26 -6.80
C ALA A 165 2.46 -15.40 -5.61
N ASP A 166 1.14 -15.46 -5.84
CA ASP A 166 0.09 -15.46 -4.82
C ASP A 166 0.01 -14.19 -3.96
N CYS A 167 0.69 -13.09 -4.34
CA CYS A 167 0.63 -11.83 -3.64
C CYS A 167 -0.55 -10.96 -4.15
N PRO A 168 -1.60 -10.73 -3.32
CA PRO A 168 -2.79 -10.02 -3.78
C PRO A 168 -2.79 -8.52 -3.50
N TRP A 169 -1.80 -7.97 -2.81
CA TRP A 169 -1.77 -6.59 -2.34
C TRP A 169 -0.43 -5.93 -2.62
N VAL A 170 -0.47 -4.72 -3.19
CA VAL A 170 0.72 -3.93 -3.52
C VAL A 170 0.69 -2.59 -2.80
N TYR A 171 1.84 -2.19 -2.19
CA TYR A 171 2.00 -0.87 -1.57
C TYR A 171 2.40 0.16 -2.62
N ASN A 172 1.50 0.37 -3.56
CA ASN A 172 1.64 1.26 -4.70
C ASN A 172 0.24 1.76 -5.12
N PRO A 173 0.13 2.88 -5.85
CA PRO A 173 1.14 3.85 -6.27
C PRO A 173 1.71 4.70 -5.12
N THR A 174 3.00 5.13 -5.28
CA THR A 174 3.56 6.22 -4.47
C THR A 174 3.22 7.54 -5.15
N ILE A 175 2.46 8.39 -4.46
CA ILE A 175 1.90 9.64 -5.02
C ILE A 175 2.27 10.88 -4.23
N ASP A 176 3.38 10.78 -3.52
CA ASP A 176 4.00 11.93 -2.87
C ASP A 176 4.45 12.96 -3.92
N LEU A 177 4.24 14.25 -3.65
CA LEU A 177 4.74 15.31 -4.53
C LEU A 177 6.22 15.53 -4.24
N GLY A 178 7.09 15.20 -5.19
CA GLY A 178 8.54 15.37 -5.13
C GLY A 178 8.96 16.83 -5.35
N ARG A 179 8.67 17.73 -4.39
CA ARG A 179 8.91 19.16 -4.54
C ARG A 179 10.28 19.62 -4.01
N ASP A 180 10.86 18.88 -3.09
CA ASP A 180 12.17 19.21 -2.51
C ASP A 180 13.23 18.22 -3.02
N PRO A 181 14.20 18.66 -3.84
CA PRO A 181 15.24 17.77 -4.36
C PRO A 181 16.19 17.21 -3.30
N ARG A 182 16.15 17.74 -2.06
CA ARG A 182 16.90 17.18 -0.93
C ARG A 182 16.24 15.96 -0.32
N TRP A 183 14.92 15.76 -0.57
CA TRP A 183 14.18 14.63 -0.05
C TRP A 183 14.66 13.33 -0.72
N PRO A 184 15.16 12.33 0.05
CA PRO A 184 15.85 11.16 -0.52
C PRO A 184 14.92 10.18 -1.25
N ARG A 185 13.59 10.33 -1.13
CA ARG A 185 12.59 9.48 -1.79
C ARG A 185 11.91 10.15 -3.00
N ILE A 186 12.45 11.27 -3.47
CA ILE A 186 11.90 12.03 -4.60
C ILE A 186 11.71 11.14 -5.87
N TRP A 187 12.59 10.18 -6.06
CA TRP A 187 12.57 9.25 -7.19
C TRP A 187 11.37 8.28 -7.20
N GLU A 188 10.71 8.08 -6.04
CA GLU A 188 9.49 7.27 -5.93
C GLU A 188 8.22 8.04 -6.38
N SER A 189 8.30 9.34 -6.66
CA SER A 189 7.18 10.19 -7.06
C SER A 189 7.15 10.44 -8.56
N PHE A 190 5.97 10.81 -9.10
CA PHE A 190 5.83 11.25 -10.50
C PHE A 190 6.26 12.71 -10.72
N GLY A 191 6.97 13.32 -9.76
CA GLY A 191 7.43 14.71 -9.82
C GLY A 191 6.64 15.65 -8.91
N GLU A 192 6.82 16.97 -9.14
CA GLU A 192 6.31 18.00 -8.23
C GLU A 192 4.87 18.47 -8.54
N ASP A 193 4.36 18.16 -9.72
CA ASP A 193 3.06 18.65 -10.18
C ASP A 193 1.92 17.75 -9.72
N ALA A 194 0.92 18.35 -9.04
CA ALA A 194 -0.23 17.61 -8.50
C ALA A 194 -1.14 17.04 -9.60
N ILE A 195 -1.23 17.69 -10.78
CA ILE A 195 -2.06 17.22 -11.89
C ILE A 195 -1.42 16.00 -12.55
N VAL A 196 -0.11 16.05 -12.80
CA VAL A 196 0.65 14.91 -13.34
C VAL A 196 0.52 13.71 -12.40
N ASN A 197 0.79 13.89 -11.10
CA ASN A 197 0.62 12.83 -10.10
C ASN A 197 -0.82 12.29 -10.11
N SER A 198 -1.85 13.16 -10.13
CA SER A 198 -3.25 12.73 -10.17
C SER A 198 -3.57 11.88 -11.39
N LYS A 199 -3.06 12.24 -12.57
CA LYS A 199 -3.32 11.49 -13.80
C LYS A 199 -2.56 10.17 -13.87
N MET A 200 -1.32 10.14 -13.40
CA MET A 200 -0.54 8.90 -13.32
C MET A 200 -1.15 7.91 -12.34
N VAL A 201 -1.47 8.35 -11.11
CA VAL A 201 -2.05 7.46 -10.09
C VAL A 201 -3.41 6.91 -10.48
N GLU A 202 -4.26 7.72 -11.14
CA GLU A 202 -5.55 7.27 -11.66
C GLU A 202 -5.37 6.05 -12.58
N GLN A 203 -4.41 6.10 -13.48
CA GLN A 203 -4.14 5.01 -14.42
C GLN A 203 -3.44 3.82 -13.76
N GLU A 204 -2.56 4.02 -12.77
CA GLU A 204 -1.98 2.90 -12.03
C GLU A 204 -3.04 2.15 -11.21
N VAL A 205 -3.94 2.86 -10.50
CA VAL A 205 -5.02 2.20 -9.74
C VAL A 205 -5.87 1.35 -10.68
N LEU A 206 -6.28 1.90 -11.84
CA LEU A 206 -7.03 1.15 -12.85
C LEU A 206 -6.23 -0.03 -13.44
N GLY A 207 -4.92 0.12 -13.56
CA GLY A 207 -4.04 -0.96 -14.03
C GLY A 207 -3.92 -2.09 -13.01
N TYR A 208 -3.69 -1.79 -11.74
CA TYR A 208 -3.56 -2.77 -10.68
C TYR A 208 -4.88 -3.49 -10.38
N GLN A 209 -5.99 -2.73 -10.25
CA GLN A 209 -7.26 -3.27 -9.76
C GLN A 209 -8.24 -3.65 -10.86
N GLY A 210 -8.05 -3.16 -12.10
CA GLY A 210 -9.03 -3.33 -13.18
C GLY A 210 -10.20 -2.35 -13.03
N ASN A 211 -11.33 -2.69 -13.66
CA ASN A 211 -12.49 -1.80 -13.73
C ASN A 211 -13.62 -2.18 -12.75
N ASP A 212 -13.60 -3.39 -12.18
CA ASP A 212 -14.56 -3.82 -11.15
C ASP A 212 -13.87 -3.90 -9.79
N ASN A 213 -14.05 -2.84 -9.01
CA ASN A 213 -13.44 -2.73 -7.69
C ASN A 213 -14.22 -3.46 -6.57
N ASN A 214 -15.40 -4.03 -6.86
CA ASN A 214 -16.10 -4.93 -5.94
C ASN A 214 -15.66 -6.39 -6.10
N HIS A 215 -15.19 -6.77 -7.31
CA HIS A 215 -14.79 -8.14 -7.63
C HIS A 215 -13.52 -8.11 -8.48
N LEU A 216 -12.35 -8.01 -7.81
CA LEU A 216 -11.08 -7.99 -8.52
C LEU A 216 -10.85 -9.32 -9.24
N GLY A 217 -10.45 -9.23 -10.51
CA GLY A 217 -10.13 -10.41 -11.32
C GLY A 217 -8.87 -11.13 -10.83
N LYS A 218 -8.70 -12.37 -11.30
CA LYS A 218 -7.56 -13.23 -10.90
C LYS A 218 -6.18 -12.66 -11.21
N TYR A 219 -6.09 -11.67 -12.09
CA TYR A 219 -4.85 -10.98 -12.48
C TYR A 219 -4.69 -9.61 -11.81
N ASN A 220 -5.64 -9.20 -10.97
CA ASN A 220 -5.64 -7.91 -10.33
C ASN A 220 -5.22 -8.01 -8.86
N VAL A 221 -4.63 -6.94 -8.33
CA VAL A 221 -4.23 -6.79 -6.94
C VAL A 221 -4.86 -5.54 -6.33
N ALA A 222 -5.07 -5.54 -5.02
CA ALA A 222 -5.46 -4.32 -4.31
C ALA A 222 -4.29 -3.35 -4.25
N THR A 223 -4.56 -2.06 -4.41
CA THR A 223 -3.56 -0.99 -4.24
C THR A 223 -3.52 -0.50 -2.80
N SER A 224 -2.35 -0.04 -2.35
CA SER A 224 -2.20 0.81 -1.17
C SER A 224 -1.49 2.09 -1.59
N VAL A 225 -2.28 3.13 -1.88
CA VAL A 225 -1.73 4.41 -2.32
C VAL A 225 -1.02 5.10 -1.16
N LYS A 226 0.19 5.64 -1.39
CA LYS A 226 1.07 6.10 -0.33
C LYS A 226 1.88 7.34 -0.70
N HIS A 227 2.40 8.10 0.25
CA HIS A 227 2.16 8.01 1.70
C HIS A 227 1.26 9.18 2.11
N TYR A 228 0.07 8.89 2.58
CA TYR A 228 -0.97 9.88 2.85
C TYR A 228 -0.61 10.72 4.07
N PHE A 229 -0.36 12.00 3.97
CA PHE A 229 -0.15 12.86 2.82
C PHE A 229 0.90 13.92 3.18
N ALA A 230 1.35 14.72 2.19
CA ALA A 230 2.37 15.78 2.36
C ALA A 230 3.77 15.27 2.78
N TYR A 231 4.06 13.97 2.60
CA TYR A 231 5.32 13.36 2.99
C TYR A 231 6.51 13.84 2.15
N GLY A 232 6.29 14.14 0.87
CA GLY A 232 7.31 14.69 -0.05
C GLY A 232 7.62 16.19 0.13
N ALA A 233 7.14 16.82 1.21
CA ALA A 233 7.40 18.23 1.52
C ALA A 233 7.99 18.43 2.92
N PRO A 234 9.03 17.66 3.33
CA PRO A 234 9.62 17.82 4.64
C PRO A 234 10.33 19.19 4.73
N PHE A 235 10.05 19.95 5.78
CA PHE A 235 10.65 21.28 5.98
C PHE A 235 12.18 21.24 6.00
N SER A 236 12.75 20.19 6.56
CA SER A 236 14.19 19.99 6.64
C SER A 236 14.84 19.44 5.36
N GLY A 237 14.04 18.92 4.42
CA GLY A 237 14.50 18.11 3.28
C GLY A 237 14.89 16.68 3.64
N LYS A 238 14.83 16.28 4.91
CA LYS A 238 15.18 14.92 5.37
C LYS A 238 13.95 14.04 5.43
N ASP A 239 14.14 12.76 5.17
CA ASP A 239 13.07 11.77 5.29
C ASP A 239 12.49 11.69 6.71
N ARG A 240 11.21 11.38 6.83
CA ARG A 240 10.47 11.19 8.10
C ARG A 240 10.55 12.39 9.04
N THR A 241 10.57 13.60 8.48
CA THR A 241 10.58 14.87 9.24
C THR A 241 9.36 15.73 8.92
N PRO A 242 8.97 16.67 9.81
CA PRO A 242 7.73 17.41 9.71
C PRO A 242 7.58 18.25 8.43
N ALA A 243 6.36 18.32 7.91
CA ALA A 243 5.94 19.27 6.89
C ALA A 243 5.13 20.41 7.52
N TYR A 244 5.37 21.65 7.03
CA TYR A 244 4.63 22.86 7.44
C TYR A 244 4.07 23.54 6.20
N LEU A 245 2.75 23.45 6.02
CA LEU A 245 2.05 23.86 4.80
C LEU A 245 0.74 24.56 5.15
N SER A 246 0.34 25.56 4.36
CA SER A 246 -0.96 26.18 4.57
C SER A 246 -2.12 25.19 4.33
N PRO A 247 -3.27 25.36 5.02
CA PRO A 247 -4.45 24.50 4.79
C PRO A 247 -4.89 24.47 3.33
N LEU A 248 -4.80 25.60 2.62
CA LEU A 248 -5.13 25.68 1.20
C LEU A 248 -4.18 24.80 0.36
N MET A 249 -2.87 24.89 0.58
CA MET A 249 -1.89 24.08 -0.13
C MET A 249 -2.07 22.58 0.15
N LEU A 250 -2.37 22.22 1.40
CA LEU A 250 -2.67 20.83 1.77
C LEU A 250 -3.86 20.28 0.97
N ARG A 251 -4.96 21.05 0.89
CA ARG A 251 -6.16 20.64 0.16
C ARG A 251 -5.98 20.60 -1.35
N GLU A 252 -5.42 21.65 -1.95
CA GLU A 252 -5.38 21.81 -3.40
C GLU A 252 -4.22 21.07 -4.08
N LYS A 253 -3.14 20.78 -3.35
CA LYS A 253 -1.95 20.14 -3.95
C LYS A 253 -1.72 18.74 -3.42
N PHE A 254 -1.62 18.57 -2.11
CA PHE A 254 -1.20 17.30 -1.52
C PHE A 254 -2.34 16.30 -1.32
N PHE A 255 -3.56 16.77 -1.11
CA PHE A 255 -4.72 15.90 -0.97
C PHE A 255 -5.32 15.49 -2.33
N GLU A 256 -5.21 16.33 -3.35
CA GLU A 256 -5.85 16.12 -4.64
C GLU A 256 -5.42 14.81 -5.34
N PRO A 257 -4.13 14.40 -5.39
CA PRO A 257 -3.74 13.11 -5.97
C PRO A 257 -4.36 11.91 -5.23
N PHE A 258 -4.49 11.97 -3.91
CA PHE A 258 -5.16 10.91 -3.13
C PHE A 258 -6.67 10.85 -3.41
N LYS A 259 -7.31 11.99 -3.58
CA LYS A 259 -8.71 12.06 -3.99
C LYS A 259 -8.92 11.41 -5.36
N HIS A 260 -8.05 11.69 -6.33
CA HIS A 260 -8.07 11.04 -7.65
C HIS A 260 -7.87 9.54 -7.55
N ALA A 261 -6.92 9.07 -6.75
CA ALA A 261 -6.69 7.64 -6.51
C ALA A 261 -7.94 6.96 -5.93
N ILE A 262 -8.57 7.57 -4.94
CA ILE A 262 -9.80 7.05 -4.32
C ILE A 262 -10.95 7.06 -5.31
N GLN A 263 -11.10 8.10 -6.11
CA GLN A 263 -12.12 8.17 -7.17
C GLN A 263 -11.89 7.13 -8.27
N ALA A 264 -10.65 6.75 -8.55
CA ALA A 264 -10.32 5.62 -9.42
C ALA A 264 -10.58 4.24 -8.78
N GLY A 265 -10.92 4.21 -7.49
CA GLY A 265 -11.31 2.98 -6.78
C GLY A 265 -10.24 2.38 -5.87
N ALA A 266 -9.20 3.13 -5.48
CA ALA A 266 -8.16 2.62 -4.58
C ALA A 266 -8.76 2.00 -3.30
N LEU A 267 -8.37 0.75 -3.01
CA LEU A 267 -8.95 -0.03 -1.91
C LEU A 267 -8.29 0.26 -0.58
N THR A 268 -7.01 0.65 -0.56
CA THR A 268 -6.31 0.95 0.69
C THR A 268 -5.42 2.20 0.55
N VAL A 269 -5.15 2.83 1.68
CA VAL A 269 -4.26 4.00 1.80
C VAL A 269 -3.26 3.72 2.91
N MET A 270 -1.97 3.90 2.61
CA MET A 270 -0.90 3.89 3.62
C MET A 270 -0.59 5.31 4.09
N VAL A 271 -0.56 5.49 5.40
CA VAL A 271 -0.34 6.79 6.04
C VAL A 271 1.12 7.20 5.96
N ASN A 272 1.41 8.49 5.90
CA ASN A 272 2.77 9.00 5.89
C ASN A 272 3.47 8.83 7.25
N SER A 273 4.78 8.67 7.23
CA SER A 273 5.62 8.42 8.40
C SER A 273 6.17 9.72 9.03
N ALA A 274 5.36 10.81 9.04
CA ALA A 274 5.76 12.11 9.58
C ALA A 274 4.57 12.90 10.14
N SER A 275 4.85 14.09 10.68
CA SER A 275 3.82 15.03 11.12
C SER A 275 3.57 16.11 10.06
N VAL A 276 2.34 16.63 10.03
CA VAL A 276 1.93 17.78 9.22
C VAL A 276 1.45 18.87 10.16
N ASN A 277 2.05 20.05 10.08
CA ASN A 277 1.74 21.19 10.94
C ASN A 277 1.77 20.86 12.45
N GLY A 278 2.74 20.02 12.86
CA GLY A 278 2.93 19.63 14.25
C GLY A 278 2.05 18.48 14.74
N VAL A 279 1.21 17.91 13.88
CA VAL A 279 0.36 16.76 14.23
C VAL A 279 0.83 15.53 13.43
N PRO A 280 1.26 14.42 14.06
CA PRO A 280 1.50 13.16 13.36
C PRO A 280 0.25 12.73 12.63
N VAL A 281 0.38 12.35 11.33
CA VAL A 281 -0.81 12.02 10.54
C VAL A 281 -1.55 10.82 11.13
N HIS A 282 -0.84 9.85 11.69
CA HIS A 282 -1.41 8.70 12.40
C HIS A 282 -2.24 9.08 13.65
N ALA A 283 -2.09 10.29 14.18
CA ALA A 283 -2.85 10.81 15.32
C ALA A 283 -3.99 11.75 14.92
N SER A 284 -4.17 12.03 13.63
CA SER A 284 -5.12 13.03 13.16
C SER A 284 -6.45 12.42 12.73
N TYR A 285 -7.48 12.54 13.58
CA TYR A 285 -8.86 12.22 13.20
C TYR A 285 -9.33 13.03 11.99
N GLU A 286 -8.94 14.30 11.91
CA GLU A 286 -9.29 15.17 10.78
C GLU A 286 -8.81 14.59 9.45
N TYR A 287 -7.54 14.22 9.37
CA TYR A 287 -6.96 13.73 8.12
C TYR A 287 -7.46 12.32 7.78
N LEU A 288 -7.44 11.39 8.76
CA LEU A 288 -7.75 10.00 8.50
C LEU A 288 -9.26 9.72 8.41
N THR A 289 -10.02 10.26 9.34
CA THR A 289 -11.46 9.98 9.40
C THR A 289 -12.27 11.02 8.66
N GLN A 290 -12.06 12.33 8.90
CA GLN A 290 -12.89 13.34 8.30
C GLN A 290 -12.62 13.45 6.80
N TRP A 291 -11.36 13.68 6.38
CA TRP A 291 -11.04 13.91 4.97
C TRP A 291 -11.15 12.65 4.10
N LEU A 292 -10.59 11.51 4.56
CA LEU A 292 -10.61 10.28 3.77
C LEU A 292 -11.96 9.55 3.84
N LYS A 293 -12.39 9.19 5.06
CA LYS A 293 -13.55 8.30 5.21
C LYS A 293 -14.86 9.04 4.99
N LYS A 294 -15.01 10.25 5.58
CA LYS A 294 -16.28 10.98 5.55
C LYS A 294 -16.44 11.89 4.34
N ASP A 295 -15.49 12.81 4.09
CA ASP A 295 -15.61 13.79 3.02
C ASP A 295 -15.63 13.13 1.63
N LEU A 296 -14.85 12.04 1.44
CA LEU A 296 -14.82 11.26 0.20
C LEU A 296 -15.84 10.12 0.18
N ASN A 297 -16.58 9.89 1.27
CA ASN A 297 -17.47 8.71 1.42
C ASN A 297 -16.76 7.40 1.02
N TRP A 298 -15.53 7.21 1.52
CA TRP A 298 -14.66 6.11 1.15
C TRP A 298 -14.73 4.96 2.16
N ASP A 299 -14.93 3.76 1.68
CA ASP A 299 -15.09 2.53 2.46
C ASP A 299 -13.84 1.66 2.54
N GLY A 300 -12.72 2.13 1.97
CA GLY A 300 -11.45 1.42 1.95
C GLY A 300 -10.74 1.40 3.31
N MET A 301 -9.60 0.72 3.36
CA MET A 301 -8.81 0.44 4.55
C MET A 301 -7.62 1.40 4.69
N ILE A 302 -7.39 1.92 5.89
CA ILE A 302 -6.20 2.70 6.25
C ILE A 302 -5.20 1.80 6.96
N VAL A 303 -4.00 1.64 6.37
CA VAL A 303 -2.85 0.95 6.97
C VAL A 303 -1.77 1.96 7.37
N THR A 304 -1.02 1.68 8.43
CA THR A 304 0.13 2.53 8.81
C THR A 304 1.34 2.27 7.90
N ASP A 305 2.33 3.17 7.90
CA ASP A 305 3.69 2.86 7.49
C ASP A 305 4.42 2.12 8.64
N TRP A 306 5.68 1.76 8.42
CA TRP A 306 6.54 0.90 9.23
C TRP A 306 6.66 1.34 10.68
N ALA A 307 6.08 0.57 11.59
CA ALA A 307 6.11 0.78 13.04
C ALA A 307 5.54 2.15 13.51
N ASP A 308 4.70 2.81 12.73
CA ASP A 308 4.36 4.21 12.99
C ASP A 308 3.33 4.40 14.10
N ILE A 309 2.60 3.37 14.53
CA ILE A 309 1.85 3.49 15.78
C ILE A 309 2.82 3.62 16.96
N VAL A 310 3.84 2.76 17.05
CA VAL A 310 4.80 2.84 18.15
C VAL A 310 5.65 4.10 18.06
N ASN A 311 5.86 4.63 16.86
CA ASN A 311 6.56 5.89 16.62
C ASN A 311 5.83 7.12 17.19
N LEU A 312 4.52 7.08 17.43
CA LEU A 312 3.82 8.13 18.18
C LEU A 312 4.37 8.31 19.60
N TYR A 313 4.90 7.22 20.18
CA TYR A 313 5.58 7.24 21.47
C TYR A 313 7.08 7.50 21.31
N THR A 314 7.78 6.76 20.44
CA THR A 314 9.27 6.73 20.42
C THR A 314 9.91 7.87 19.63
N ARG A 315 9.24 8.38 18.60
CA ARG A 315 9.77 9.44 17.72
C ARG A 315 8.98 10.74 17.83
N GLU A 316 7.66 10.68 17.76
CA GLU A 316 6.80 11.86 17.73
C GLU A 316 6.51 12.41 19.16
N HIS A 317 6.68 11.58 20.19
CA HIS A 317 6.48 11.91 21.61
C HIS A 317 5.10 12.51 21.95
N VAL A 318 4.05 12.11 21.21
CA VAL A 318 2.66 12.52 21.45
C VAL A 318 1.87 11.52 22.28
N ALA A 319 2.41 10.32 22.47
CA ALA A 319 1.86 9.27 23.33
C ALA A 319 2.80 9.03 24.52
N LYS A 320 2.24 8.68 25.68
CA LYS A 320 3.02 8.41 26.90
C LYS A 320 3.68 7.04 26.93
N ASP A 321 3.11 6.07 26.22
CA ASP A 321 3.56 4.69 26.10
C ASP A 321 2.98 4.02 24.84
N LYS A 322 3.36 2.78 24.55
CA LYS A 322 2.87 2.01 23.39
C LYS A 322 1.34 1.84 23.42
N LYS A 323 0.74 1.60 24.56
CA LYS A 323 -0.70 1.43 24.70
C LYS A 323 -1.45 2.71 24.37
N ASP A 324 -0.96 3.84 24.83
CA ASP A 324 -1.53 5.15 24.51
C ASP A 324 -1.36 5.50 23.02
N ALA A 325 -0.23 5.13 22.42
CA ALA A 325 -0.01 5.26 20.98
C ALA A 325 -1.05 4.49 20.15
N ILE A 326 -1.35 3.24 20.53
CA ILE A 326 -2.40 2.43 19.91
C ILE A 326 -3.78 3.12 20.07
N ARG A 327 -4.10 3.59 21.27
CA ARG A 327 -5.37 4.30 21.54
C ARG A 327 -5.53 5.52 20.63
N ILE A 328 -4.49 6.33 20.49
CA ILE A 328 -4.50 7.54 19.66
C ILE A 328 -4.73 7.19 18.20
N ALA A 329 -3.93 6.26 17.63
CA ALA A 329 -4.00 5.92 16.22
C ALA A 329 -5.32 5.24 15.83
N ILE A 330 -5.81 4.29 16.64
CA ILE A 330 -7.06 3.57 16.32
C ILE A 330 -8.26 4.53 16.40
N ASN A 331 -8.30 5.41 17.41
CA ASN A 331 -9.37 6.41 17.51
C ASN A 331 -9.27 7.52 16.45
N ALA A 332 -8.08 7.78 15.90
CA ALA A 332 -7.91 8.68 14.76
C ALA A 332 -8.44 8.09 13.44
N GLY A 333 -8.53 6.76 13.33
CA GLY A 333 -9.12 6.12 12.16
C GLY A 333 -8.24 5.07 11.47
N VAL A 334 -7.08 4.70 12.02
CA VAL A 334 -6.24 3.60 11.52
C VAL A 334 -7.01 2.28 11.61
N ASP A 335 -6.99 1.47 10.55
CA ASP A 335 -7.70 0.20 10.47
C ASP A 335 -6.76 -1.00 10.60
N MET A 336 -5.51 -0.88 10.15
CA MET A 336 -4.48 -1.92 10.26
C MET A 336 -3.15 -1.32 10.69
N SER A 337 -2.51 -1.92 11.69
CA SER A 337 -1.16 -1.57 12.15
C SER A 337 -0.13 -2.42 11.43
N MET A 338 0.80 -1.79 10.73
CA MET A 338 2.03 -2.42 10.30
C MET A 338 3.02 -2.37 11.48
N ASP A 339 2.97 -3.38 12.36
CA ASP A 339 3.92 -3.56 13.46
C ASP A 339 4.87 -4.72 13.10
N PRO A 340 6.00 -4.41 12.45
CA PRO A 340 6.71 -5.41 11.65
C PRO A 340 7.30 -6.56 12.46
N TYR A 341 7.64 -6.36 13.73
CA TYR A 341 8.44 -7.34 14.46
C TYR A 341 7.84 -7.81 15.79
N ASN A 342 6.67 -7.31 16.19
CA ASN A 342 6.08 -7.74 17.45
C ASN A 342 4.55 -7.83 17.39
N VAL A 343 3.97 -8.50 18.37
CA VAL A 343 2.53 -8.74 18.48
C VAL A 343 1.92 -8.05 19.71
N ASP A 344 2.66 -7.16 20.36
CA ASP A 344 2.20 -6.43 21.56
C ASP A 344 0.93 -5.61 21.27
N PHE A 345 0.74 -5.22 20.01
CA PHE A 345 -0.47 -4.56 19.53
C PHE A 345 -1.74 -5.31 19.96
N CYS A 346 -1.77 -6.65 19.82
CA CYS A 346 -2.96 -7.43 20.10
C CYS A 346 -3.39 -7.37 21.57
N PRO A 347 -2.56 -7.74 22.58
CA PRO A 347 -2.97 -7.66 23.96
C PRO A 347 -3.20 -6.24 24.46
N LEU A 348 -2.46 -5.23 23.95
CA LEU A 348 -2.65 -3.85 24.34
C LEU A 348 -3.95 -3.25 23.80
N LEU A 349 -4.32 -3.55 22.55
CA LEU A 349 -5.59 -3.11 21.98
C LEU A 349 -6.77 -3.78 22.67
N LYS A 350 -6.66 -5.08 23.01
CA LYS A 350 -7.68 -5.80 23.77
C LYS A 350 -7.95 -5.12 25.12
N GLN A 351 -6.89 -4.78 25.87
CA GLN A 351 -7.02 -4.03 27.13
C GLN A 351 -7.72 -2.68 26.92
N LEU A 352 -7.40 -1.95 25.84
CA LEU A 352 -8.04 -0.67 25.55
C LEU A 352 -9.54 -0.80 25.28
N VAL A 353 -9.96 -1.89 24.65
CA VAL A 353 -11.39 -2.19 24.45
C VAL A 353 -12.06 -2.55 25.77
N GLU A 354 -11.46 -3.42 26.59
CA GLU A 354 -11.96 -3.81 27.91
C GLU A 354 -12.06 -2.62 28.88
N GLU A 355 -11.16 -1.63 28.76
CA GLU A 355 -11.17 -0.38 29.53
C GLU A 355 -12.14 0.68 28.96
N GLY A 356 -12.81 0.42 27.85
CA GLY A 356 -13.68 1.38 27.15
C GLY A 356 -12.94 2.58 26.56
N LYS A 357 -11.61 2.48 26.32
CA LYS A 357 -10.78 3.53 25.71
C LYS A 357 -10.80 3.49 24.19
N VAL A 358 -11.12 2.34 23.60
CA VAL A 358 -11.46 2.11 22.21
C VAL A 358 -12.80 1.38 22.18
N SER A 359 -13.76 1.86 21.40
CA SER A 359 -15.08 1.23 21.37
C SER A 359 -15.10 -0.01 20.48
N GLN A 360 -16.02 -0.92 20.78
CA GLN A 360 -16.25 -2.12 19.96
C GLN A 360 -16.65 -1.74 18.53
N GLU A 361 -17.45 -0.69 18.36
CA GLU A 361 -17.88 -0.19 17.04
C GLU A 361 -16.69 0.28 16.21
N ARG A 362 -15.64 0.87 16.86
CA ARG A 362 -14.43 1.28 16.16
C ARG A 362 -13.63 0.07 15.68
N ILE A 363 -13.53 -0.99 16.48
CA ILE A 363 -12.93 -2.27 16.09
C ILE A 363 -13.71 -2.88 14.94
N ASP A 364 -15.02 -2.93 15.04
CA ASP A 364 -15.89 -3.51 14.01
C ASP A 364 -15.81 -2.73 12.69
N ASP A 365 -15.72 -1.38 12.72
CA ASP A 365 -15.48 -0.59 11.49
C ASP A 365 -14.12 -0.92 10.87
N ALA A 366 -13.04 -1.04 11.66
CA ALA A 366 -11.71 -1.39 11.14
C ALA A 366 -11.73 -2.77 10.47
N VAL A 367 -12.23 -3.76 11.17
CA VAL A 367 -12.27 -5.15 10.69
C VAL A 367 -13.18 -5.29 9.46
N ARG A 368 -14.31 -4.59 9.44
CA ARG A 368 -15.20 -4.54 8.27
C ARG A 368 -14.44 -4.07 7.02
N ARG A 369 -13.59 -3.05 7.15
CA ARG A 369 -12.75 -2.52 6.07
C ARG A 369 -11.67 -3.52 5.63
N VAL A 370 -11.02 -4.19 6.57
CA VAL A 370 -10.06 -5.27 6.29
C VAL A 370 -10.74 -6.42 5.55
N LEU A 371 -11.88 -6.90 6.06
CA LEU A 371 -12.64 -7.99 5.42
C LEU A 371 -13.11 -7.60 4.03
N ARG A 372 -13.56 -6.35 3.83
CA ARG A 372 -14.00 -5.86 2.51
C ARG A 372 -12.90 -5.97 1.47
N VAL A 373 -11.66 -5.59 1.79
CA VAL A 373 -10.52 -5.77 0.87
C VAL A 373 -10.31 -7.25 0.55
N LYS A 374 -10.34 -8.14 1.53
CA LYS A 374 -10.17 -9.59 1.33
C LYS A 374 -11.28 -10.20 0.48
N TYR A 375 -12.53 -9.77 0.68
CA TYR A 375 -13.67 -10.21 -0.13
C TYR A 375 -13.59 -9.69 -1.56
N ARG A 376 -13.27 -8.40 -1.75
CA ARG A 376 -13.07 -7.80 -3.09
C ARG A 376 -11.97 -8.49 -3.88
N LEU A 377 -10.93 -8.97 -3.21
CA LEU A 377 -9.84 -9.77 -3.80
C LEU A 377 -10.23 -11.23 -4.09
N GLY A 378 -11.42 -11.66 -3.69
CA GLY A 378 -11.88 -13.06 -3.86
C GLY A 378 -11.17 -14.07 -2.94
N LEU A 379 -10.41 -13.63 -1.92
CA LEU A 379 -9.58 -14.51 -1.09
C LEU A 379 -10.39 -15.51 -0.27
N PHE A 380 -11.66 -15.23 0.03
CA PHE A 380 -12.55 -16.17 0.73
C PHE A 380 -13.01 -17.31 -0.16
N ASP A 381 -13.10 -17.07 -1.45
CA ASP A 381 -13.54 -18.05 -2.44
C ASP A 381 -12.32 -18.81 -3.02
N GLU A 382 -11.23 -18.08 -3.31
CA GLU A 382 -9.98 -18.63 -3.82
C GLU A 382 -8.76 -17.97 -3.13
N PRO A 383 -8.31 -18.49 -1.97
CA PRO A 383 -7.21 -17.88 -1.20
C PRO A 383 -5.85 -17.91 -1.90
N ASN A 384 -5.67 -18.80 -2.88
CA ASN A 384 -4.43 -18.95 -3.66
C ASN A 384 -4.74 -19.13 -5.13
N THR A 385 -3.90 -18.57 -6.01
CA THR A 385 -4.04 -18.76 -7.48
C THR A 385 -3.47 -20.09 -7.95
N GLY A 386 -2.63 -20.72 -7.13
CA GLY A 386 -1.92 -21.96 -7.47
C GLY A 386 -0.89 -21.80 -8.58
N GLY A 387 -0.56 -20.55 -8.98
CA GLY A 387 0.42 -20.22 -10.02
C GLY A 387 0.06 -20.73 -11.41
N LYS A 388 -1.14 -21.21 -11.62
CA LYS A 388 -1.62 -21.65 -12.93
C LYS A 388 -2.09 -20.45 -13.73
N ASP A 389 -2.00 -20.55 -15.06
CA ASP A 389 -2.47 -19.50 -15.99
C ASP A 389 -1.65 -18.20 -16.02
N TYR A 390 -0.36 -18.25 -15.61
CA TYR A 390 0.56 -17.12 -15.64
C TYR A 390 1.74 -17.35 -16.61
N SER A 391 1.42 -17.84 -17.82
CA SER A 391 2.41 -18.17 -18.86
C SER A 391 3.25 -17.00 -19.34
N ASP A 392 2.71 -15.78 -19.20
CA ASP A 392 3.36 -14.56 -19.67
C ASP A 392 4.29 -13.93 -18.63
N PHE A 393 4.46 -14.55 -17.44
CA PHE A 393 5.37 -14.06 -16.40
C PHE A 393 6.79 -13.87 -16.96
N GLY A 394 7.33 -12.64 -16.85
CA GLY A 394 8.67 -12.30 -17.32
C GLY A 394 8.87 -12.46 -18.83
N CYS A 395 7.82 -12.42 -19.65
CA CYS A 395 7.91 -12.65 -21.08
C CYS A 395 8.61 -11.49 -21.81
N LYS A 396 9.12 -11.79 -23.03
CA LYS A 396 9.79 -10.80 -23.88
C LYS A 396 8.92 -9.57 -24.16
N GLN A 397 7.62 -9.75 -24.34
CA GLN A 397 6.70 -8.64 -24.61
C GLN A 397 6.63 -7.66 -23.43
N TYR A 398 6.72 -8.15 -22.18
CA TYR A 398 6.78 -7.28 -20.99
C TYR A 398 8.10 -6.51 -20.91
N ALA A 399 9.22 -7.18 -21.24
CA ALA A 399 10.52 -6.51 -21.32
C ALA A 399 10.55 -5.42 -22.42
N GLU A 400 9.91 -5.63 -23.57
CA GLU A 400 9.77 -4.63 -24.63
C GLU A 400 8.95 -3.41 -24.17
N LYS A 401 7.89 -3.61 -23.39
CA LYS A 401 7.11 -2.51 -22.79
C LYS A 401 7.91 -1.73 -21.77
N SER A 402 8.71 -2.42 -20.95
CA SER A 402 9.62 -1.77 -20.01
C SER A 402 10.67 -0.93 -20.73
N LEU A 403 11.28 -1.47 -21.78
CA LEU A 403 12.25 -0.74 -22.62
C LEU A 403 11.62 0.53 -23.21
N ARG A 404 10.43 0.42 -23.79
CA ARG A 404 9.70 1.58 -24.30
C ARG A 404 9.46 2.64 -23.24
N ALA A 405 9.07 2.22 -22.02
CA ALA A 405 8.88 3.15 -20.91
C ALA A 405 10.20 3.87 -20.53
N ALA A 406 11.33 3.17 -20.57
CA ALA A 406 12.65 3.77 -20.35
C ALA A 406 13.01 4.78 -21.46
N GLU A 407 12.82 4.41 -22.71
CA GLU A 407 13.10 5.29 -23.86
C GLU A 407 12.26 6.56 -23.84
N GLU A 408 10.96 6.46 -23.55
CA GLU A 408 10.06 7.63 -23.48
C GLU A 408 10.32 8.52 -22.23
N SER A 409 11.02 8.01 -21.22
CA SER A 409 11.36 8.77 -20.01
C SER A 409 12.64 9.60 -20.11
N GLU A 410 13.41 9.43 -21.18
CA GLU A 410 14.65 10.15 -21.38
C GLU A 410 14.40 11.60 -21.80
N VAL A 411 14.98 12.56 -21.07
CA VAL A 411 14.81 14.00 -21.32
C VAL A 411 16.10 14.61 -21.85
N LEU A 412 16.10 15.00 -23.11
CA LEU A 412 17.25 15.67 -23.76
C LEU A 412 17.30 17.14 -23.34
N LEU A 413 18.07 17.46 -22.31
CA LEU A 413 18.19 18.82 -21.78
C LEU A 413 19.04 19.74 -22.67
N LYS A 414 20.07 19.18 -23.35
CA LYS A 414 20.96 19.94 -24.20
C LYS A 414 21.63 19.03 -25.25
N ASN A 415 21.66 19.47 -26.50
CA ASN A 415 22.39 18.80 -27.55
C ASN A 415 23.08 19.85 -28.46
N ASN A 416 24.39 19.78 -28.57
CA ASN A 416 25.18 20.64 -29.43
C ASN A 416 25.49 19.96 -30.78
N GLY A 417 24.61 19.09 -31.27
CA GLY A 417 24.74 18.38 -32.55
C GLY A 417 25.54 17.07 -32.46
N ILE A 418 25.85 16.57 -31.23
CA ILE A 418 26.50 15.27 -31.07
C ILE A 418 25.53 14.09 -31.19
N LEU A 419 24.26 14.30 -30.82
CA LEU A 419 23.21 13.30 -30.96
C LEU A 419 22.35 13.57 -32.22
N PRO A 420 21.90 12.52 -32.92
CA PRO A 420 22.21 11.10 -32.74
C PRO A 420 23.67 10.75 -33.04
N LEU A 421 24.23 9.79 -32.28
CA LEU A 421 25.58 9.32 -32.51
C LEU A 421 25.67 8.57 -33.85
N SER A 422 26.73 8.82 -34.61
CA SER A 422 27.02 8.07 -35.83
C SER A 422 27.36 6.61 -35.51
N VAL A 423 26.87 5.68 -36.34
CA VAL A 423 27.19 4.25 -36.22
C VAL A 423 28.70 4.03 -36.21
N GLY A 424 29.20 3.11 -35.38
CA GLY A 424 30.61 2.75 -35.28
C GLY A 424 31.45 3.63 -34.36
N LYS A 425 30.85 4.58 -33.63
CA LYS A 425 31.57 5.33 -32.58
C LYS A 425 31.92 4.41 -31.41
N LYS A 426 33.12 4.61 -30.85
CA LYS A 426 33.51 4.00 -29.59
C LYS A 426 32.91 4.81 -28.44
N ILE A 427 32.15 4.15 -27.57
CA ILE A 427 31.46 4.76 -26.43
C ILE A 427 32.06 4.19 -25.14
N LEU A 428 32.51 5.05 -24.24
CA LEU A 428 32.87 4.68 -22.89
C LEU A 428 31.63 4.77 -21.98
N VAL A 429 31.21 3.63 -21.46
CA VAL A 429 30.15 3.56 -20.42
C VAL A 429 30.84 3.42 -19.08
N THR A 430 30.55 4.32 -18.13
CA THR A 430 31.18 4.36 -16.83
C THR A 430 30.17 4.74 -15.73
N GLY A 431 30.54 4.51 -14.50
CA GLY A 431 29.71 4.79 -13.31
C GLY A 431 29.35 3.54 -12.54
N PRO A 432 28.80 3.68 -11.31
CA PRO A 432 28.53 2.57 -10.41
C PRO A 432 27.58 1.52 -10.98
N ASN A 433 26.67 1.94 -11.85
CA ASN A 433 25.63 1.09 -12.46
C ASN A 433 25.93 0.70 -13.91
N ALA A 434 27.11 1.06 -14.47
CA ALA A 434 27.46 0.80 -15.87
C ALA A 434 27.43 -0.70 -16.24
N ASN A 435 27.69 -1.58 -15.28
CA ASN A 435 27.68 -3.04 -15.47
C ASN A 435 27.04 -3.78 -14.27
N LEU A 436 26.15 -3.13 -13.54
CA LEU A 436 25.45 -3.72 -12.39
C LEU A 436 23.98 -3.40 -12.53
N MET A 437 23.13 -4.43 -12.61
CA MET A 437 21.71 -4.27 -12.34
C MET A 437 21.52 -4.18 -10.82
N ARG A 438 21.12 -3.00 -10.35
CA ARG A 438 20.68 -2.80 -8.97
C ARG A 438 19.21 -2.39 -9.03
N CYS A 439 18.38 -3.15 -8.34
CA CYS A 439 16.98 -2.83 -8.12
C CYS A 439 16.82 -2.04 -6.82
#